data_c469f83e7c3a7b6e4d1e64cd7fc3bce5
#
_entry.id   c469f83e7c3a7b6e4d1e64cd7fc3bce5
#
_cell.length_a   1.000
_cell.length_b   1.000
_cell.length_c   1.000
_cell.angle_alpha   90.00
_cell.angle_beta   90.00
_cell.angle_gamma   90.00
#
_symmetry.space_group_name_H-M   'P 1'
#
loop_
_entity.id
_entity.type
_entity.pdbx_description
1 polymer ?
#
loop_
_entity_poly.entity_id
_entity_poly.type
_entity_poly.pdbx_seq_one_letter_code
_entity_poly.pdbx_strand_id
1 'polypeptide(L)'
;MLVVAAALVDADNRVLIAQRPEGKQLAGLWEFPGGKLHPGERPEDALARELEEELGVRICAPCLAPLTFASHAYDDFHLLMPLYVCRKWEGFISPMEGQAVKWARARDLRNYPMPPADAPLIGPLIDLLG
;
A
#
# COMPACT_ATOMS: atom_id res chain seq x y z
N MET A 1 -5.96 12.72 9.36
CA MET A 1 -6.08 11.25 9.40
C MET A 1 -4.78 10.62 8.96
N LEU A 2 -4.29 9.69 9.73
CA LEU A 2 -3.05 8.99 9.43
C LEU A 2 -3.34 7.58 8.95
N VAL A 3 -2.86 7.27 7.74
CA VAL A 3 -3.00 5.95 7.09
C VAL A 3 -1.61 5.53 6.64
N VAL A 4 -1.31 4.27 6.73
CA VAL A 4 0.00 3.73 6.32
C VAL A 4 -0.18 2.79 5.14
N ALA A 5 0.77 2.80 4.21
CA ALA A 5 0.72 1.97 3.01
C ALA A 5 2.07 1.28 2.74
N ALA A 6 2.01 0.17 2.03
CA ALA A 6 3.19 -0.61 1.68
C ALA A 6 3.35 -0.77 0.18
N ALA A 7 4.59 -0.63 -0.28
CA ALA A 7 5.02 -1.13 -1.57
C ALA A 7 5.73 -2.47 -1.31
N LEU A 8 5.01 -3.58 -1.46
CA LEU A 8 5.63 -4.90 -1.46
C LEU A 8 6.32 -5.07 -2.79
N VAL A 9 7.61 -5.39 -2.75
CA VAL A 9 8.45 -5.49 -3.95
C VAL A 9 8.98 -6.92 -4.05
N ASP A 10 8.70 -7.56 -5.18
CA ASP A 10 9.14 -8.94 -5.41
C ASP A 10 10.58 -9.00 -5.98
N ALA A 11 11.06 -10.22 -6.22
CA ALA A 11 12.41 -10.44 -6.73
C ALA A 11 12.63 -9.84 -8.13
N ASP A 12 11.56 -9.60 -8.87
CA ASP A 12 11.62 -8.99 -10.21
C ASP A 12 11.38 -7.48 -10.19
N ASN A 13 11.44 -6.86 -9.02
CA ASN A 13 11.20 -5.41 -8.83
C ASN A 13 9.80 -4.97 -9.25
N ARG A 14 8.81 -5.85 -9.10
CA ARG A 14 7.40 -5.50 -9.32
C ARG A 14 6.76 -5.16 -7.98
N VAL A 15 5.79 -4.26 -8.03
CA VAL A 15 5.07 -3.76 -6.86
C VAL A 15 3.67 -4.37 -6.82
N LEU A 16 3.23 -4.78 -5.64
CA LEU A 16 1.89 -5.31 -5.45
C LEU A 16 0.89 -4.17 -5.29
N ILE A 17 -0.17 -4.21 -6.10
CA ILE A 17 -1.32 -3.31 -5.96
C ILE A 17 -2.58 -4.14 -5.78
N ALA A 18 -3.57 -3.58 -5.09
CA ALA A 18 -4.84 -4.23 -4.81
C ALA A 18 -5.99 -3.36 -5.32
N GLN A 19 -6.97 -4.01 -5.94
CA GLN A 19 -8.16 -3.33 -6.45
C GLN A 19 -9.28 -3.43 -5.43
N ARG A 20 -9.89 -2.30 -5.10
CA ARG A 20 -11.04 -2.30 -4.19
C ARG A 20 -12.19 -3.08 -4.79
N PRO A 21 -12.79 -4.01 -4.04
CA PRO A 21 -13.89 -4.82 -4.55
C PRO A 21 -15.16 -4.01 -4.78
N GLU A 22 -16.07 -4.54 -5.59
CA GLU A 22 -17.39 -3.95 -5.81
C GLU A 22 -18.15 -3.84 -4.48
N GLY A 23 -18.98 -2.81 -4.36
CA GLY A 23 -19.75 -2.55 -3.15
C GLY A 23 -19.00 -1.74 -2.10
N LYS A 24 -17.71 -1.52 -2.27
CA LYS A 24 -16.90 -0.64 -1.42
C LYS A 24 -16.81 0.75 -2.02
N GLN A 25 -16.53 1.74 -1.16
CA GLN A 25 -16.24 3.09 -1.62
C GLN A 25 -14.99 3.06 -2.49
N LEU A 26 -14.99 3.82 -3.59
CA LEU A 26 -13.90 3.85 -4.57
C LEU A 26 -13.64 2.48 -5.23
N ALA A 27 -14.70 1.68 -5.41
CA ALA A 27 -14.60 0.38 -6.07
C ALA A 27 -13.96 0.51 -7.44
N GLY A 28 -13.12 -0.47 -7.80
CA GLY A 28 -12.42 -0.51 -9.08
C GLY A 28 -11.11 0.26 -9.10
N LEU A 29 -10.82 1.10 -8.11
CA LEU A 29 -9.55 1.79 -8.02
C LEU A 29 -8.49 0.87 -7.40
N TRP A 30 -7.28 0.99 -7.91
CA TRP A 30 -6.12 0.25 -7.40
C TRP A 30 -5.40 1.08 -6.36
N GLU A 31 -4.88 0.43 -5.33
CA GLU A 31 -4.19 1.10 -4.24
C GLU A 31 -3.03 0.26 -3.71
N PHE A 32 -2.13 0.90 -2.99
CA PHE A 32 -1.13 0.18 -2.22
C PHE A 32 -1.79 -0.36 -0.95
N PRO A 33 -1.53 -1.62 -0.59
CA PRO A 33 -2.15 -2.19 0.62
C PRO A 33 -1.71 -1.45 1.87
N GLY A 34 -2.60 -1.38 2.84
CA GLY A 34 -2.39 -0.69 4.11
C GLY A 34 -3.70 -0.32 4.75
N GLY A 35 -3.66 0.62 5.67
CA GLY A 35 -4.86 1.07 6.38
C GLY A 35 -4.59 2.05 7.50
N LYS A 36 -5.61 2.31 8.30
CA LYS A 36 -5.58 3.26 9.40
C LYS A 36 -4.82 2.71 10.59
N LEU A 37 -4.13 3.60 11.31
CA LEU A 37 -3.54 3.25 12.59
C LEU A 37 -4.63 3.12 13.66
N HIS A 38 -4.47 2.15 14.55
CA HIS A 38 -5.25 2.11 15.79
C HIS A 38 -4.61 3.05 16.83
N PRO A 39 -5.36 3.53 17.81
CA PRO A 39 -4.81 4.38 18.86
C PRO A 39 -3.60 3.72 19.54
N GLY A 40 -2.49 4.47 19.63
CA GLY A 40 -1.27 3.97 20.24
C GLY A 40 -0.39 3.10 19.39
N GLU A 41 -0.81 2.73 18.18
CA GLU A 41 0.02 1.94 17.26
C GLU A 41 1.08 2.83 16.59
N ARG A 42 2.29 2.28 16.41
CA ARG A 42 3.26 2.88 15.52
C ARG A 42 2.89 2.56 14.06
N PRO A 43 3.26 3.42 13.10
CA PRO A 43 2.94 3.17 11.69
C PRO A 43 3.39 1.79 11.19
N GLU A 44 4.59 1.36 11.57
CA GLU A 44 5.16 0.08 11.13
C GLU A 44 4.36 -1.10 11.68
N ASP A 45 3.91 -1.01 12.94
CA ASP A 45 3.11 -2.06 13.56
C ASP A 45 1.72 -2.12 12.95
N ALA A 46 1.12 -0.97 12.66
CA ALA A 46 -0.16 -0.89 11.98
C ALA A 46 -0.07 -1.52 10.59
N LEU A 47 1.01 -1.23 9.86
CA LEU A 47 1.20 -1.78 8.53
C LEU A 47 1.36 -3.30 8.57
N ALA A 48 2.16 -3.82 9.51
CA ALA A 48 2.31 -5.27 9.68
C ALA A 48 0.97 -5.94 9.95
N ARG A 49 0.14 -5.36 10.82
CA ARG A 49 -1.19 -5.85 11.13
C ARG A 49 -2.11 -5.82 9.90
N GLU A 50 -2.14 -4.70 9.19
CA GLU A 50 -2.99 -4.55 7.99
C GLU A 50 -2.61 -5.55 6.89
N LEU A 51 -1.31 -5.77 6.67
CA LEU A 51 -0.87 -6.70 5.64
C LEU A 51 -1.21 -8.16 6.00
N GLU A 52 -1.17 -8.51 7.28
CA GLU A 52 -1.62 -9.82 7.71
C GLU A 52 -3.12 -10.00 7.50
N GLU A 53 -3.92 -8.99 7.87
CA GLU A 53 -5.37 -9.03 7.68
C GLU A 53 -5.78 -9.08 6.21
N GLU A 54 -5.14 -8.27 5.36
CA GLU A 54 -5.52 -8.12 3.96
C GLU A 54 -4.94 -9.19 3.04
N LEU A 55 -3.71 -9.63 3.31
CA LEU A 55 -2.94 -10.46 2.39
C LEU A 55 -2.45 -11.77 3.00
N GLY A 56 -2.66 -11.98 4.29
CA GLY A 56 -2.26 -13.22 4.96
C GLY A 56 -0.76 -13.40 5.11
N VAL A 57 0.02 -12.34 5.04
CA VAL A 57 1.48 -12.41 5.17
C VAL A 57 1.96 -11.80 6.47
N ARG A 58 3.08 -12.30 6.98
CA ARG A 58 3.72 -11.77 8.17
C ARG A 58 4.93 -10.92 7.78
N ILE A 59 4.94 -9.70 8.29
CA ILE A 59 5.95 -8.70 7.99
C ILE A 59 6.78 -8.43 9.24
N CYS A 60 8.09 -8.29 9.05
CA CYS A 60 8.99 -7.80 10.09
C CYS A 60 8.85 -6.27 10.13
N ALA A 61 8.20 -5.73 11.17
CA ALA A 61 7.98 -4.28 11.26
C ALA A 61 9.29 -3.47 11.22
N PRO A 62 10.36 -3.85 11.96
CA PRO A 62 11.63 -3.12 11.86
C PRO A 62 12.32 -3.22 10.50
N CYS A 63 11.90 -4.17 9.65
CA CYS A 63 12.51 -4.36 8.32
C CYS A 63 11.89 -3.46 7.25
N LEU A 64 10.82 -2.74 7.57
CA LEU A 64 10.17 -1.81 6.66
C LEU A 64 11.05 -0.58 6.46
N ALA A 65 11.21 -0.16 5.20
CA ALA A 65 12.01 1.00 4.86
C ALA A 65 11.11 2.15 4.41
N PRO A 66 11.08 3.29 5.13
CA PRO A 66 10.26 4.42 4.69
C PRO A 66 10.81 4.99 3.38
N LEU A 67 9.94 5.25 2.43
CA LEU A 67 10.33 5.81 1.14
C LEU A 67 9.87 7.26 0.97
N THR A 68 8.58 7.50 1.18
CA THR A 68 7.97 8.80 0.93
C THR A 68 6.64 8.88 1.68
N PHE A 69 5.91 9.95 1.49
CA PHE A 69 4.55 10.04 2.00
C PHE A 69 3.69 10.84 1.04
N ALA A 70 2.38 10.63 1.11
CA ALA A 70 1.41 11.45 0.43
C ALA A 70 0.68 12.33 1.43
N SER A 71 0.38 13.56 1.03
CA SER A 71 -0.40 14.51 1.81
C SER A 71 -1.52 15.00 0.91
N HIS A 72 -2.76 14.72 1.29
CA HIS A 72 -3.91 15.07 0.44
C HIS A 72 -5.06 15.61 1.28
N ALA A 73 -5.58 16.76 0.89
CA ALA A 73 -6.74 17.36 1.54
C ALA A 73 -8.02 16.89 0.86
N TYR A 74 -8.84 16.17 1.61
CA TYR A 74 -10.23 15.88 1.21
C TYR A 74 -11.14 16.94 1.82
N ASP A 75 -12.40 16.96 1.42
CA ASP A 75 -13.34 17.99 1.91
C ASP A 75 -13.47 18.01 3.44
N ASP A 76 -13.50 16.82 4.06
CA ASP A 76 -13.76 16.67 5.49
C ASP A 76 -12.52 16.42 6.33
N PHE A 77 -11.38 16.11 5.72
CA PHE A 77 -10.17 15.79 6.47
C PHE A 77 -8.92 15.89 5.61
N HIS A 78 -7.78 15.97 6.27
CA HIS A 78 -6.46 15.90 5.63
C HIS A 78 -5.87 14.50 5.84
N LEU A 79 -5.46 13.85 4.77
CA LEU A 79 -4.83 12.53 4.82
C LEU A 79 -3.32 12.68 4.75
N LEU A 80 -2.63 12.05 5.69
CA LEU A 80 -1.19 11.86 5.63
C LEU A 80 -0.91 10.37 5.56
N MET A 81 -0.23 9.92 4.51
CA MET A 81 -0.03 8.49 4.23
C MET A 81 1.44 8.19 3.93
N PRO A 82 2.22 7.74 4.93
CA PRO A 82 3.57 7.26 4.67
C PRO A 82 3.52 5.95 3.88
N LEU A 83 4.48 5.82 2.94
CA LEU A 83 4.68 4.61 2.16
C LEU A 83 6.00 3.96 2.56
N TYR A 84 5.93 2.70 2.96
CA TYR A 84 7.09 1.87 3.29
C TYR A 84 7.34 0.86 2.20
N VAL A 85 8.60 0.61 1.91
CA VAL A 85 9.01 -0.49 1.01
C VAL A 85 9.20 -1.74 1.85
N CYS A 86 8.61 -2.85 1.38
CA CYS A 86 8.71 -4.15 2.02
C CYS A 86 9.18 -5.18 0.99
N ARG A 87 10.37 -5.76 1.22
CA ARG A 87 10.95 -6.74 0.31
C ARG A 87 10.95 -8.15 0.87
N LYS A 88 10.60 -8.33 2.16
CA LYS A 88 10.61 -9.63 2.84
C LYS A 88 9.33 -9.84 3.61
N TRP A 89 8.74 -11.01 3.43
CA TRP A 89 7.58 -11.42 4.20
C TRP A 89 7.57 -12.94 4.31
N GLU A 90 6.86 -13.45 5.30
CA GLU A 90 6.58 -14.89 5.46
C GLU A 90 5.17 -15.17 4.98
N GLY A 91 5.00 -16.31 4.33
CA GLY A 91 3.71 -16.73 3.79
C GLY A 91 3.52 -16.32 2.33
N PHE A 92 2.36 -16.67 1.80
CA PHE A 92 2.01 -16.39 0.41
C PHE A 92 0.98 -15.27 0.35
N ILE A 93 1.14 -14.37 -0.60
CA ILE A 93 0.16 -13.31 -0.85
C ILE A 93 -1.18 -13.96 -1.18
N SER A 94 -2.17 -13.73 -0.32
CA SER A 94 -3.53 -14.28 -0.45
C SER A 94 -4.54 -13.16 -0.24
N PRO A 95 -5.35 -12.81 -1.25
CA PRO A 95 -6.37 -11.77 -1.04
C PRO A 95 -7.42 -12.28 -0.08
N MET A 96 -7.40 -11.76 1.14
CA MET A 96 -8.24 -12.23 2.26
C MET A 96 -9.60 -11.54 2.31
N GLU A 97 -9.80 -10.49 1.51
CA GLU A 97 -11.00 -9.65 1.55
C GLU A 97 -11.73 -9.59 0.22
N GLY A 98 -11.46 -10.55 -0.66
CA GLY A 98 -12.11 -10.60 -1.98
C GLY A 98 -11.57 -9.58 -2.99
N GLN A 99 -10.52 -8.84 -2.64
CA GLN A 99 -9.89 -7.88 -3.54
C GLN A 99 -9.07 -8.59 -4.61
N ALA A 100 -8.97 -7.99 -5.79
CA ALA A 100 -8.02 -8.43 -6.80
C ALA A 100 -6.64 -7.90 -6.43
N VAL A 101 -5.58 -8.66 -6.73
CA VAL A 101 -4.20 -8.22 -6.53
C VAL A 101 -3.42 -8.41 -7.82
N LYS A 102 -2.42 -7.57 -8.04
CA LYS A 102 -1.60 -7.62 -9.24
C LYS A 102 -0.19 -7.13 -8.95
N TRP A 103 0.79 -7.81 -9.54
CA TRP A 103 2.17 -7.34 -9.55
C TRP A 103 2.39 -6.48 -10.78
N ALA A 104 2.87 -5.26 -10.60
CA ALA A 104 3.08 -4.30 -11.67
C ALA A 104 4.45 -3.65 -11.57
N ARG A 105 5.07 -3.34 -12.70
CA ARG A 105 6.30 -2.56 -12.68
C ARG A 105 5.97 -1.12 -12.30
N ALA A 106 6.89 -0.45 -11.59
CA ALA A 106 6.65 0.91 -11.12
C ALA A 106 6.29 1.84 -12.28
N ARG A 107 6.98 1.71 -13.40
CA ARG A 107 6.75 2.54 -14.60
C ARG A 107 5.38 2.36 -15.23
N ASP A 108 4.70 1.25 -14.92
CA ASP A 108 3.37 0.93 -15.46
C ASP A 108 2.25 1.31 -14.49
N LEU A 109 2.57 1.75 -13.27
CA LEU A 109 1.57 2.05 -12.25
C LEU A 109 0.61 3.17 -12.67
N ARG A 110 1.06 4.12 -13.49
CA ARG A 110 0.21 5.20 -13.98
C ARG A 110 -0.89 4.74 -14.93
N ASN A 111 -0.82 3.48 -15.40
CA ASN A 111 -1.86 2.88 -16.23
C ASN A 111 -3.05 2.36 -15.43
N TYR A 112 -2.94 2.37 -14.10
CA TYR A 112 -3.98 1.89 -13.20
C TYR A 112 -4.66 3.08 -12.52
N PRO A 113 -6.00 3.15 -12.52
CA PRO A 113 -6.68 4.23 -11.81
C PRO A 113 -6.50 4.06 -10.30
N MET A 114 -6.07 5.12 -9.64
CA MET A 114 -5.79 5.13 -8.21
C MET A 114 -6.47 6.29 -7.50
N PRO A 115 -6.76 6.16 -6.19
CA PRO A 115 -7.21 7.30 -5.41
C PRO A 115 -6.21 8.45 -5.46
N PRO A 116 -6.67 9.70 -5.27
CA PRO A 116 -5.77 10.87 -5.35
C PRO A 116 -4.57 10.82 -4.40
N ALA A 117 -4.71 10.17 -3.24
CA ALA A 117 -3.62 10.07 -2.28
C ALA A 117 -2.54 9.06 -2.70
N ASP A 118 -2.91 8.04 -3.50
CA ASP A 118 -1.96 7.01 -3.92
C ASP A 118 -1.12 7.46 -5.13
N ALA A 119 -1.70 8.22 -6.03
CA ALA A 119 -1.03 8.62 -7.27
C ALA A 119 0.32 9.33 -7.04
N PRO A 120 0.47 10.25 -6.08
CA PRO A 120 1.76 10.90 -5.84
C PRO A 120 2.88 9.96 -5.40
N LEU A 121 2.55 8.75 -4.94
CA LEU A 121 3.56 7.78 -4.49
C LEU A 121 4.27 7.09 -5.65
N ILE A 122 3.72 7.18 -6.85
CA ILE A 122 4.25 6.47 -8.03
C ILE A 122 5.61 7.02 -8.43
N GLY A 123 5.78 8.35 -8.46
CA GLY A 123 7.04 8.96 -8.87
C GLY A 123 8.24 8.44 -8.08
N PRO A 124 8.22 8.51 -6.74
CA PRO A 124 9.28 7.94 -5.92
C PRO A 124 9.53 6.46 -6.16
N LEU A 125 8.49 5.67 -6.44
CA LEU A 125 8.66 4.25 -6.75
C LEU A 125 9.36 4.05 -8.10
N ILE A 126 9.06 4.85 -9.10
CA ILE A 126 9.76 4.82 -10.38
C ILE A 126 11.24 5.16 -10.18
N ASP A 127 11.54 6.17 -9.37
CA ASP A 127 12.92 6.58 -9.07
C ASP A 127 13.69 5.47 -8.37
N LEU A 128 13.02 4.72 -7.49
CA LEU A 128 13.66 3.64 -6.75
C LEU A 128 13.84 2.37 -7.59
N LEU A 129 12.84 2.01 -8.37
CA LEU A 129 12.77 0.69 -9.01
C LEU A 129 13.03 0.71 -10.53
N GLY A 130 12.94 1.85 -11.13
CA GLY A 130 13.13 2.01 -12.58
C GLY A 130 11.87 1.82 -13.40
#